data_da81ee4ed5fd263eaccaa07f05384143
#
_entry.id   da81ee4ed5fd263eaccaa07f05384143
#
_cell.length_a   1.000
_cell.length_b   1.000
_cell.length_c   1.000
_cell.angle_alpha   90.00
_cell.angle_beta   90.00
_cell.angle_gamma   90.00
#
_symmetry.space_group_name_H-M   'P 1'
#
loop_
_entity.id
_entity.type
_entity.pdbx_description
1 polymer ?
#
loop_
_entity_poly.entity_id
_entity_poly.type
_entity_poly.pdbx_seq_one_letter_code
_entity_poly.pdbx_strand_id
1 'polypeptide(L)'
;MKDILDSLGLKAENPGSWIGDTPLEDSAQPLIESLSPSDNTVIASVRSAAATDYERILDAAVASAEQWRRIPGPARGEAVRLIGEELRKHKDALGSLVTLEMGKIKAEGDGEVQEMIDICDFAVGQSRMMYGKNMHSERPLHRMYEQWHPLGVVGIITAFNFPVAVWAWNAALAAVCGNVCIWKPSPKTPLTSIAVQKIVNEAMRDQGLPTFSYLFNDGGNELAQTFVDDPRVNLVSFTGSTAVGRQVGVRVAQRMGKSLLELGGNNAIIVDAEANLDLVVPSVVFGAVGTAGQRCTTTRRVIVHESRYDEVKKALVNAYSQVRIGDPLDPDTLMGPVIDPASVKRVQDAIETVKAAGGELLCGGESLDRPGNFMTPAIATAENDWDIVQHETFGPLLYLLKYSALDEAIAMQNGVAQGLSSAIFTDNLQTAETFLSAVGSDCGIANVNIGTSGAEIGGAFGGEKETGGGRESGSDAWQAYMRRQTNTINWGKDLPLAQGISFDL
;
A
#
# COMPACT_ATOMS: atom_id res chain seq x y z
N MET A 1 18.70 -15.94 -10.91
CA MET A 1 17.61 -16.54 -10.09
C MET A 1 18.16 -17.33 -8.91
N LYS A 2 18.89 -18.43 -9.12
CA LYS A 2 19.36 -19.29 -8.02
C LYS A 2 20.17 -18.52 -6.97
N ASP A 3 21.13 -17.70 -7.38
CA ASP A 3 21.97 -16.94 -6.44
C ASP A 3 21.16 -15.96 -5.56
N ILE A 4 20.07 -15.39 -6.10
CA ILE A 4 19.16 -14.50 -5.36
C ILE A 4 18.42 -15.32 -4.29
N LEU A 5 17.87 -16.48 -4.65
CA LEU A 5 17.18 -17.36 -3.70
C LEU A 5 18.12 -17.86 -2.60
N ASP A 6 19.31 -18.33 -2.98
CA ASP A 6 20.32 -18.83 -2.04
C ASP A 6 20.78 -17.74 -1.05
N SER A 7 20.96 -16.49 -1.52
CA SER A 7 21.39 -15.36 -0.66
C SER A 7 20.34 -14.96 0.37
N LEU A 8 19.05 -15.23 0.10
CA LEU A 8 17.92 -15.01 1.00
C LEU A 8 17.51 -16.28 1.77
N GLY A 9 18.30 -17.36 1.62
CA GLY A 9 18.04 -18.64 2.27
C GLY A 9 16.73 -19.30 1.83
N LEU A 10 16.25 -19.00 0.61
CA LEU A 10 15.07 -19.61 0.01
C LEU A 10 15.44 -20.93 -0.68
N LYS A 11 14.52 -21.89 -0.65
CA LYS A 11 14.66 -23.24 -1.23
C LYS A 11 13.66 -23.40 -2.38
N ALA A 12 13.76 -24.51 -3.10
CA ALA A 12 12.77 -24.87 -4.13
C ALA A 12 11.35 -25.04 -3.53
N GLU A 13 11.27 -25.52 -2.30
CA GLU A 13 10.03 -25.57 -1.50
C GLU A 13 10.28 -24.92 -0.13
N ASN A 14 9.37 -24.02 0.28
CA ASN A 14 9.50 -23.23 1.49
C ASN A 14 8.28 -23.39 2.40
N PRO A 15 8.44 -23.41 3.74
CA PRO A 15 7.33 -23.33 4.65
C PRO A 15 6.64 -21.96 4.54
N GLY A 16 5.30 -21.97 4.44
CA GLY A 16 4.53 -20.74 4.28
C GLY A 16 4.00 -20.14 5.58
N SER A 17 4.16 -20.84 6.71
CA SER A 17 3.64 -20.44 8.03
C SER A 17 4.76 -20.31 9.03
N TRP A 18 4.76 -19.20 9.83
CA TRP A 18 5.85 -18.90 10.76
C TRP A 18 5.33 -18.29 12.07
N ILE A 19 5.84 -18.79 13.18
CA ILE A 19 5.72 -18.18 14.51
C ILE A 19 7.10 -17.61 14.87
N GLY A 20 7.32 -16.31 14.61
CA GLY A 20 8.65 -15.73 14.73
C GLY A 20 9.67 -16.48 13.85
N ASP A 21 10.71 -17.03 14.45
CA ASP A 21 11.77 -17.80 13.79
C ASP A 21 11.44 -19.28 13.52
N THR A 22 10.30 -19.74 13.99
CA THR A 22 9.90 -21.16 13.91
C THR A 22 8.94 -21.37 12.73
N PRO A 23 9.37 -22.03 11.65
CA PRO A 23 8.48 -22.45 10.58
C PRO A 23 7.54 -23.54 11.05
N LEU A 24 6.30 -23.50 10.56
CA LEU A 24 5.32 -24.57 10.75
C LEU A 24 5.31 -25.42 9.47
N GLU A 25 5.62 -26.71 9.65
CA GLU A 25 5.73 -27.64 8.52
C GLU A 25 4.55 -28.64 8.58
N ASP A 26 3.48 -28.35 7.85
CA ASP A 26 2.42 -29.30 7.53
C ASP A 26 2.60 -29.76 6.07
N SER A 27 3.09 -30.99 5.90
CA SER A 27 3.37 -31.56 4.57
C SER A 27 2.12 -31.89 3.76
N ALA A 28 0.93 -31.85 4.36
CA ALA A 28 -0.32 -32.21 3.70
C ALA A 28 -0.97 -31.08 2.90
N GLN A 29 -0.53 -29.81 3.13
CA GLN A 29 -1.13 -28.66 2.45
C GLN A 29 -0.61 -28.47 1.03
N PRO A 30 -1.44 -27.91 0.11
CA PRO A 30 -1.03 -27.66 -1.27
C PRO A 30 0.11 -26.64 -1.37
N LEU A 31 0.88 -26.73 -2.43
CA LEU A 31 1.91 -25.75 -2.77
C LEU A 31 1.31 -24.57 -3.54
N ILE A 32 1.75 -23.39 -3.20
CA ILE A 32 1.56 -22.15 -3.94
C ILE A 32 2.80 -21.98 -4.81
N GLU A 33 2.64 -22.04 -6.12
CA GLU A 33 3.73 -21.79 -7.06
C GLU A 33 3.91 -20.29 -7.25
N SER A 34 5.12 -19.79 -6.97
CA SER A 34 5.52 -18.43 -7.34
C SER A 34 6.02 -18.45 -8.77
N LEU A 35 5.38 -17.67 -9.64
CA LEU A 35 5.70 -17.63 -11.07
C LEU A 35 6.43 -16.33 -11.42
N SER A 36 7.44 -16.44 -12.29
CA SER A 36 8.08 -15.27 -12.90
C SER A 36 7.16 -14.67 -13.96
N PRO A 37 6.74 -13.40 -13.85
CA PRO A 37 5.95 -12.76 -14.90
C PRO A 37 6.69 -12.62 -16.24
N SER A 38 8.02 -12.74 -16.23
CA SER A 38 8.88 -12.60 -17.42
C SER A 38 8.82 -13.80 -18.38
N ASP A 39 8.43 -14.97 -17.88
CA ASP A 39 8.37 -16.20 -18.70
C ASP A 39 7.31 -17.21 -18.23
N ASN A 40 6.58 -16.89 -17.17
CA ASN A 40 5.59 -17.76 -16.50
C ASN A 40 6.19 -19.07 -15.96
N THR A 41 7.50 -19.15 -15.75
CA THR A 41 8.14 -20.30 -15.12
C THR A 41 8.05 -20.23 -13.59
N VAL A 42 8.10 -21.39 -12.93
CA VAL A 42 8.11 -21.48 -11.47
C VAL A 42 9.47 -21.02 -10.93
N ILE A 43 9.46 -20.02 -10.06
CA ILE A 43 10.62 -19.54 -9.31
C ILE A 43 10.94 -20.50 -8.17
N ALA A 44 9.96 -20.76 -7.33
CA ALA A 44 9.93 -21.69 -6.21
C ALA A 44 8.50 -21.88 -5.73
N SER A 45 8.30 -22.78 -4.75
CA SER A 45 6.99 -23.07 -4.19
C SER A 45 6.97 -22.75 -2.69
N VAL A 46 5.76 -22.44 -2.20
CA VAL A 46 5.48 -22.14 -0.79
C VAL A 46 4.33 -23.02 -0.33
N ARG A 47 4.49 -23.67 0.83
CA ARG A 47 3.43 -24.49 1.42
C ARG A 47 2.32 -23.59 1.96
N SER A 48 1.08 -23.83 1.54
CA SER A 48 -0.09 -23.13 2.09
C SER A 48 -0.27 -23.46 3.57
N ALA A 49 -0.81 -22.54 4.35
CA ALA A 49 -1.14 -22.73 5.75
C ALA A 49 -2.33 -23.68 5.92
N ALA A 50 -2.29 -24.49 6.96
CA ALA A 50 -3.47 -25.22 7.46
C ALA A 50 -4.29 -24.33 8.40
N ALA A 51 -5.57 -24.66 8.61
CA ALA A 51 -6.38 -24.00 9.64
C ALA A 51 -5.78 -24.17 11.05
N THR A 52 -5.16 -25.31 11.32
CA THR A 52 -4.42 -25.59 12.55
C THR A 52 -3.18 -24.72 12.71
N ASP A 53 -2.48 -24.38 11.61
CA ASP A 53 -1.34 -23.47 11.66
C ASP A 53 -1.79 -22.06 11.98
N TYR A 54 -2.89 -21.62 11.38
CA TYR A 54 -3.51 -20.32 11.65
C TYR A 54 -3.85 -20.16 13.13
N GLU A 55 -4.53 -21.15 13.73
CA GLU A 55 -4.86 -21.11 15.17
C GLU A 55 -3.60 -21.03 16.04
N ARG A 56 -2.57 -21.81 15.75
CA ARG A 56 -1.28 -21.76 16.47
C ARG A 56 -0.61 -20.40 16.35
N ILE A 57 -0.62 -19.81 15.15
CA ILE A 57 -0.06 -18.49 14.89
C ILE A 57 -0.82 -17.43 15.69
N LEU A 58 -2.14 -17.47 15.65
CA LEU A 58 -2.97 -16.48 16.32
C LEU A 58 -2.88 -16.57 17.85
N ASP A 59 -2.90 -17.77 18.41
CA ASP A 59 -2.70 -17.97 19.85
C ASP A 59 -1.34 -17.47 20.32
N ALA A 60 -0.27 -17.75 19.55
CA ALA A 60 1.06 -17.24 19.82
C ALA A 60 1.13 -15.71 19.71
N ALA A 61 0.48 -15.13 18.72
CA ALA A 61 0.42 -13.68 18.54
C ALA A 61 -0.31 -12.99 19.70
N VAL A 62 -1.45 -13.54 20.14
CA VAL A 62 -2.19 -13.02 21.30
C VAL A 62 -1.34 -13.08 22.57
N ALA A 63 -0.67 -14.18 22.83
CA ALA A 63 0.23 -14.33 23.99
C ALA A 63 1.43 -13.36 23.93
N SER A 64 2.01 -13.17 22.74
CA SER A 64 3.12 -12.25 22.55
C SER A 64 2.69 -10.79 22.67
N ALA A 65 1.49 -10.43 22.25
CA ALA A 65 0.95 -9.07 22.39
C ALA A 65 0.89 -8.62 23.85
N GLU A 66 0.57 -9.54 24.79
CA GLU A 66 0.59 -9.25 26.24
C GLU A 66 1.99 -8.96 26.78
N GLN A 67 3.01 -9.52 26.16
CA GLN A 67 4.41 -9.28 26.54
C GLN A 67 4.95 -8.04 25.85
N TRP A 68 4.71 -7.90 24.52
CA TRP A 68 5.22 -6.81 23.69
C TRP A 68 4.73 -5.43 24.15
N ARG A 69 3.46 -5.30 24.54
CA ARG A 69 2.89 -4.04 25.06
C ARG A 69 3.54 -3.53 26.36
N ARG A 70 4.21 -4.41 27.12
CA ARG A 70 4.90 -4.04 28.38
C ARG A 70 6.31 -3.51 28.15
N ILE A 71 6.85 -3.71 26.94
CA ILE A 71 8.17 -3.20 26.57
C ILE A 71 8.05 -1.68 26.33
N PRO A 72 8.96 -0.85 26.89
CA PRO A 72 8.93 0.59 26.65
C PRO A 72 9.03 0.93 25.16
N GLY A 73 8.32 2.00 24.72
CA GLY A 73 8.31 2.45 23.32
C GLY A 73 9.69 2.56 22.68
N PRO A 74 10.67 3.23 23.33
CA PRO A 74 12.03 3.33 22.78
C PRO A 74 12.76 2.00 22.60
N ALA A 75 12.48 0.99 23.43
CA ALA A 75 13.06 -0.35 23.28
C ALA A 75 12.43 -1.10 22.08
N ARG A 76 11.11 -0.92 21.85
CA ARG A 76 10.47 -1.39 20.61
C ARG A 76 11.02 -0.67 19.37
N GLY A 77 11.31 0.66 19.50
CA GLY A 77 11.99 1.43 18.47
C GLY A 77 13.37 0.87 18.14
N GLU A 78 14.14 0.42 19.14
CA GLU A 78 15.43 -0.21 18.91
C GLU A 78 15.31 -1.53 18.14
N ALA A 79 14.31 -2.36 18.44
CA ALA A 79 14.03 -3.56 17.66
C ALA A 79 13.74 -3.24 16.17
N VAL A 80 12.93 -2.22 15.91
CA VAL A 80 12.64 -1.77 14.53
C VAL A 80 13.88 -1.18 13.86
N ARG A 81 14.76 -0.49 14.59
CA ARG A 81 16.04 0.00 14.06
C ARG A 81 16.93 -1.14 13.57
N LEU A 82 17.03 -2.21 14.35
CA LEU A 82 17.81 -3.39 13.97
C LEU A 82 17.24 -4.07 12.72
N ILE A 83 15.92 -4.10 12.56
CA ILE A 83 15.29 -4.59 11.33
C ILE A 83 15.68 -3.71 10.13
N GLY A 84 15.64 -2.38 10.28
CA GLY A 84 16.10 -1.46 9.24
C GLY A 84 17.57 -1.69 8.85
N GLU A 85 18.45 -1.95 9.83
CA GLU A 85 19.87 -2.28 9.57
C GLU A 85 20.02 -3.60 8.81
N GLU A 86 19.22 -4.61 9.16
CA GLU A 86 19.27 -5.89 8.46
C GLU A 86 18.73 -5.80 7.04
N LEU A 87 17.64 -5.04 6.84
CA LEU A 87 17.11 -4.75 5.51
C LEU A 87 18.13 -4.04 4.60
N ARG A 88 18.96 -3.12 5.14
CA ARG A 88 20.03 -2.46 4.37
C ARG A 88 21.05 -3.45 3.84
N LYS A 89 21.42 -4.49 4.62
CA LYS A 89 22.35 -5.52 4.17
C LYS A 89 21.78 -6.37 3.04
N HIS A 90 20.47 -6.62 3.07
CA HIS A 90 19.78 -7.50 2.11
C HIS A 90 19.09 -6.74 0.98
N LYS A 91 19.23 -5.40 0.88
CA LYS A 91 18.46 -4.56 -0.05
C LYS A 91 18.56 -5.04 -1.50
N ASP A 92 19.76 -5.29 -1.99
CA ASP A 92 19.97 -5.71 -3.38
C ASP A 92 19.33 -7.07 -3.70
N ALA A 93 19.51 -8.05 -2.81
CA ALA A 93 18.95 -9.39 -3.00
C ALA A 93 17.42 -9.41 -2.88
N LEU A 94 16.87 -8.70 -1.87
CA LEU A 94 15.42 -8.61 -1.67
C LEU A 94 14.76 -7.81 -2.78
N GLY A 95 15.36 -6.70 -3.23
CA GLY A 95 14.87 -5.92 -4.37
C GLY A 95 14.88 -6.73 -5.67
N SER A 96 15.90 -7.56 -5.87
CA SER A 96 15.95 -8.50 -6.99
C SER A 96 14.85 -9.57 -6.91
N LEU A 97 14.54 -10.06 -5.71
CA LEU A 97 13.44 -11.02 -5.51
C LEU A 97 12.07 -10.38 -5.79
N VAL A 98 11.85 -9.15 -5.33
CA VAL A 98 10.64 -8.36 -5.66
C VAL A 98 10.49 -8.25 -7.18
N THR A 99 11.57 -7.91 -7.87
CA THR A 99 11.61 -7.82 -9.35
C THR A 99 11.25 -9.15 -10.01
N LEU A 100 11.82 -10.24 -9.55
CA LEU A 100 11.56 -11.59 -10.10
C LEU A 100 10.11 -12.04 -9.90
N GLU A 101 9.54 -11.82 -8.72
CA GLU A 101 8.20 -12.30 -8.37
C GLU A 101 7.08 -11.42 -8.92
N MET A 102 7.29 -10.10 -8.96
CA MET A 102 6.26 -9.13 -9.31
C MET A 102 6.38 -8.62 -10.76
N GLY A 103 7.57 -8.61 -11.32
CA GLY A 103 7.83 -8.14 -12.69
C GLY A 103 8.17 -6.64 -12.80
N LYS A 104 8.17 -5.87 -11.70
CA LYS A 104 8.65 -4.48 -11.72
C LYS A 104 10.16 -4.41 -11.95
N ILE A 105 10.65 -3.32 -12.53
CA ILE A 105 12.08 -3.16 -12.82
C ILE A 105 12.92 -3.14 -11.53
N LYS A 106 14.20 -3.50 -11.65
CA LYS A 106 15.14 -3.60 -10.51
C LYS A 106 15.20 -2.32 -9.67
N ALA A 107 15.20 -1.16 -10.32
CA ALA A 107 15.19 0.12 -9.62
C ALA A 107 13.94 0.33 -8.75
N GLU A 108 12.78 -0.16 -9.19
CA GLU A 108 11.54 -0.13 -8.39
C GLU A 108 11.54 -1.19 -7.29
N GLY A 109 12.10 -2.37 -7.55
CA GLY A 109 12.27 -3.40 -6.51
C GLY A 109 13.19 -2.93 -5.38
N ASP A 110 14.31 -2.31 -5.71
CA ASP A 110 15.23 -1.70 -4.73
C ASP A 110 14.60 -0.52 -4.00
N GLY A 111 13.81 0.28 -4.73
CA GLY A 111 13.05 1.41 -4.18
C GLY A 111 12.05 0.94 -3.13
N GLU A 112 11.36 -0.17 -3.38
CA GLU A 112 10.41 -0.75 -2.43
C GLU A 112 11.08 -1.23 -1.14
N VAL A 113 12.26 -1.83 -1.23
CA VAL A 113 13.06 -2.18 -0.03
C VAL A 113 13.59 -0.92 0.67
N GLN A 114 13.90 0.15 -0.09
CA GLN A 114 14.27 1.43 0.52
C GLN A 114 13.11 2.01 1.35
N GLU A 115 11.88 1.94 0.86
CA GLU A 115 10.71 2.37 1.63
C GLU A 115 10.54 1.58 2.94
N MET A 116 10.87 0.28 2.95
CA MET A 116 10.91 -0.51 4.20
C MET A 116 11.94 0.03 5.19
N ILE A 117 13.11 0.42 4.70
CA ILE A 117 14.19 0.98 5.52
C ILE A 117 13.76 2.34 6.07
N ASP A 118 13.23 3.20 5.22
CA ASP A 118 12.84 4.57 5.57
C ASP A 118 11.71 4.59 6.61
N ILE A 119 10.73 3.68 6.51
CA ILE A 119 9.68 3.57 7.54
C ILE A 119 10.23 3.03 8.87
N CYS A 120 11.24 2.17 8.85
CA CYS A 120 11.92 1.76 10.08
C CYS A 120 12.58 2.97 10.76
N ASP A 121 13.30 3.79 10.00
CA ASP A 121 13.94 5.01 10.52
C ASP A 121 12.90 5.99 11.07
N PHE A 122 11.79 6.21 10.37
CA PHE A 122 10.67 7.03 10.83
C PHE A 122 10.07 6.49 12.14
N ALA A 123 9.80 5.19 12.21
CA ALA A 123 9.19 4.55 13.36
C ALA A 123 10.08 4.60 14.61
N VAL A 124 11.42 4.59 14.45
CA VAL A 124 12.37 4.81 15.56
C VAL A 124 12.14 6.18 16.21
N GLY A 125 12.03 7.24 15.41
CA GLY A 125 11.69 8.58 15.90
C GLY A 125 10.30 8.59 16.55
N GLN A 126 9.32 8.02 15.87
CA GLN A 126 7.93 7.95 16.33
C GLN A 126 7.80 7.23 17.68
N SER A 127 8.63 6.24 17.98
CA SER A 127 8.61 5.49 19.25
C SER A 127 8.74 6.39 20.51
N ARG A 128 9.22 7.62 20.34
CA ARG A 128 9.39 8.65 21.40
C ARG A 128 8.40 9.81 21.28
N MET A 129 7.58 9.86 20.21
CA MET A 129 6.72 11.01 19.87
C MET A 129 5.22 10.66 19.85
N MET A 130 4.81 9.58 20.49
CA MET A 130 3.39 9.20 20.61
C MET A 130 2.72 10.00 21.75
N TYR A 131 2.56 11.31 21.51
CA TYR A 131 2.07 12.23 22.53
C TYR A 131 0.55 12.16 22.70
N GLY A 132 0.11 12.26 23.96
CA GLY A 132 -1.27 12.57 24.32
C GLY A 132 -1.45 14.05 24.64
N LYS A 133 -2.70 14.50 24.68
CA LYS A 133 -3.07 15.87 25.04
C LYS A 133 -3.26 16.00 26.53
N ASN A 134 -2.81 17.12 27.12
CA ASN A 134 -3.14 17.53 28.47
C ASN A 134 -4.12 18.72 28.39
N MET A 135 -5.22 18.67 29.13
CA MET A 135 -6.28 19.66 29.06
C MET A 135 -6.79 20.05 30.45
N HIS A 136 -7.35 21.25 30.58
CA HIS A 136 -7.93 21.69 31.84
C HIS A 136 -9.24 20.93 32.13
N SER A 137 -9.41 20.57 33.41
CA SER A 137 -10.68 20.04 33.92
C SER A 137 -11.63 21.18 34.26
N GLU A 138 -12.93 20.94 34.10
CA GLU A 138 -13.99 21.84 34.60
C GLU A 138 -14.17 21.78 36.12
N ARG A 139 -13.50 20.80 36.78
CA ARG A 139 -13.60 20.59 38.22
C ARG A 139 -12.32 21.05 38.93
N PRO A 140 -12.43 21.69 40.11
CA PRO A 140 -11.26 22.06 40.90
C PRO A 140 -10.51 20.78 41.36
N LEU A 141 -9.20 20.88 41.46
CA LEU A 141 -8.31 19.80 41.94
C LEU A 141 -8.40 18.51 41.06
N HIS A 142 -8.74 18.66 39.77
CA HIS A 142 -8.73 17.56 38.81
C HIS A 142 -7.74 17.83 37.70
N ARG A 143 -7.13 16.76 37.19
CA ARG A 143 -6.29 16.76 35.99
C ARG A 143 -6.91 15.87 34.94
N MET A 144 -7.02 16.37 33.73
CA MET A 144 -7.56 15.62 32.59
C MET A 144 -6.51 15.53 31.49
N TYR A 145 -6.36 14.34 30.89
CA TYR A 145 -5.41 14.10 29.80
C TYR A 145 -5.84 12.92 28.93
N GLU A 146 -5.30 12.86 27.73
CA GLU A 146 -5.43 11.72 26.83
C GLU A 146 -4.12 10.96 26.74
N GLN A 147 -4.19 9.66 26.58
CA GLN A 147 -3.05 8.80 26.31
C GLN A 147 -3.44 7.72 25.30
N TRP A 148 -2.44 7.13 24.67
CA TRP A 148 -2.59 6.13 23.64
C TRP A 148 -2.10 4.78 24.12
N HIS A 149 -2.86 3.72 23.79
CA HIS A 149 -2.54 2.35 24.16
C HIS A 149 -2.58 1.46 22.91
N PRO A 150 -1.73 0.40 22.84
CA PRO A 150 -1.77 -0.55 21.75
C PRO A 150 -3.13 -1.24 21.63
N LEU A 151 -3.45 -1.67 20.43
CA LEU A 151 -4.66 -2.46 20.15
C LEU A 151 -4.49 -3.91 20.55
N GLY A 152 -3.35 -4.53 20.19
CA GLY A 152 -3.06 -5.95 20.41
C GLY A 152 -2.52 -6.62 19.15
N VAL A 153 -3.34 -7.43 18.46
CA VAL A 153 -2.98 -8.09 17.22
C VAL A 153 -3.44 -7.26 16.03
N VAL A 154 -2.52 -6.96 15.10
CA VAL A 154 -2.78 -6.28 13.83
C VAL A 154 -2.62 -7.29 12.71
N GLY A 155 -3.70 -7.50 11.96
CA GLY A 155 -3.69 -8.29 10.73
C GLY A 155 -3.29 -7.41 9.55
N ILE A 156 -2.32 -7.86 8.76
CA ILE A 156 -1.83 -7.14 7.58
C ILE A 156 -2.03 -8.04 6.36
N ILE A 157 -2.88 -7.62 5.43
CA ILE A 157 -3.12 -8.32 4.17
C ILE A 157 -2.61 -7.45 3.04
N THR A 158 -1.56 -7.91 2.33
CA THR A 158 -0.92 -7.14 1.28
C THR A 158 -1.24 -7.64 -0.12
N ALA A 159 -1.23 -6.73 -1.10
CA ALA A 159 -1.38 -7.03 -2.51
C ALA A 159 -0.03 -7.38 -3.16
N PHE A 160 -0.09 -7.93 -4.39
CA PHE A 160 1.09 -8.40 -5.11
C PHE A 160 2.00 -7.28 -5.63
N ASN A 161 1.45 -6.09 -5.87
CA ASN A 161 2.13 -5.01 -6.57
C ASN A 161 3.17 -4.26 -5.73
N PHE A 162 3.00 -4.25 -4.40
CA PHE A 162 3.98 -3.78 -3.40
C PHE A 162 4.09 -4.84 -2.30
N PRO A 163 4.73 -5.98 -2.61
CA PRO A 163 4.68 -7.15 -1.75
C PRO A 163 5.38 -6.98 -0.40
N VAL A 164 6.31 -6.02 -0.26
CA VAL A 164 7.09 -5.85 0.97
C VAL A 164 6.94 -4.48 1.64
N ALA A 165 6.86 -3.37 0.87
CA ALA A 165 6.79 -2.01 1.43
C ALA A 165 5.53 -1.81 2.28
N VAL A 166 4.36 -2.19 1.78
CA VAL A 166 3.08 -2.01 2.48
C VAL A 166 3.05 -2.79 3.80
N TRP A 167 3.64 -4.00 3.83
CA TRP A 167 3.83 -4.71 5.10
C TRP A 167 4.67 -3.90 6.07
N ALA A 168 5.80 -3.36 5.62
CA ALA A 168 6.71 -2.60 6.48
C ALA A 168 6.07 -1.31 7.01
N TRP A 169 5.32 -0.58 6.19
CA TRP A 169 4.59 0.62 6.62
C TRP A 169 3.67 0.33 7.79
N ASN A 170 2.95 -0.79 7.73
CA ASN A 170 2.07 -1.24 8.80
C ASN A 170 2.86 -1.81 9.99
N ALA A 171 3.77 -2.75 9.74
CA ALA A 171 4.44 -3.52 10.78
C ALA A 171 5.38 -2.67 11.66
N ALA A 172 6.14 -1.74 11.05
CA ALA A 172 7.05 -0.87 11.79
C ALA A 172 6.29 0.04 12.76
N LEU A 173 5.19 0.68 12.29
CA LEU A 173 4.34 1.50 13.16
C LEU A 173 3.61 0.67 14.21
N ALA A 174 3.02 -0.45 13.82
CA ALA A 174 2.33 -1.33 14.75
C ALA A 174 3.27 -1.81 15.88
N ALA A 175 4.50 -2.20 15.53
CA ALA A 175 5.50 -2.67 16.48
C ALA A 175 5.88 -1.58 17.49
N VAL A 176 6.22 -0.36 17.05
CA VAL A 176 6.59 0.73 17.98
C VAL A 176 5.39 1.18 18.81
N CYS A 177 4.17 1.08 18.30
CA CYS A 177 2.92 1.31 19.03
C CYS A 177 2.62 0.23 20.08
N GLY A 178 3.31 -0.90 20.06
CA GLY A 178 3.17 -1.98 21.05
C GLY A 178 2.24 -3.11 20.64
N ASN A 179 1.98 -3.25 19.33
CA ASN A 179 1.21 -4.34 18.75
C ASN A 179 2.12 -5.43 18.17
N VAL A 180 1.54 -6.58 17.92
CA VAL A 180 2.14 -7.64 17.12
C VAL A 180 1.40 -7.77 15.80
N CYS A 181 2.07 -8.28 14.77
CA CYS A 181 1.56 -8.34 13.41
C CYS A 181 1.45 -9.78 12.93
N ILE A 182 0.32 -10.11 12.33
CA ILE A 182 0.16 -11.33 11.53
C ILE A 182 0.04 -10.90 10.07
N TRP A 183 0.95 -11.36 9.24
CA TRP A 183 0.98 -11.04 7.81
C TRP A 183 0.38 -12.15 6.96
N LYS A 184 -0.56 -11.78 6.10
CA LYS A 184 -1.08 -12.61 5.01
C LYS A 184 -0.73 -11.94 3.67
N PRO A 185 0.33 -12.36 2.98
CA PRO A 185 0.71 -11.79 1.69
C PRO A 185 -0.20 -12.24 0.56
N SER A 186 -0.03 -11.62 -0.61
CA SER A 186 -0.65 -12.10 -1.85
C SER A 186 -0.10 -13.46 -2.25
N PRO A 187 -0.94 -14.41 -2.69
CA PRO A 187 -0.45 -15.70 -3.20
C PRO A 187 0.33 -15.59 -4.52
N LYS A 188 0.34 -14.42 -5.17
CA LYS A 188 1.14 -14.17 -6.38
C LYS A 188 2.60 -13.82 -6.07
N THR A 189 2.90 -13.39 -4.86
CA THR A 189 4.24 -12.96 -4.42
C THR A 189 4.57 -13.52 -3.03
N PRO A 190 4.53 -14.86 -2.83
CA PRO A 190 4.70 -15.45 -1.51
C PRO A 190 6.16 -15.50 -1.04
N LEU A 191 7.14 -15.58 -1.95
CA LEU A 191 8.56 -15.75 -1.60
C LEU A 191 9.15 -14.53 -0.91
N THR A 192 8.78 -13.33 -1.36
CA THR A 192 9.21 -12.07 -0.75
C THR A 192 8.80 -12.00 0.72
N SER A 193 7.63 -12.50 1.09
CA SER A 193 7.17 -12.51 2.49
C SER A 193 8.02 -13.43 3.38
N ILE A 194 8.45 -14.58 2.86
CA ILE A 194 9.32 -15.50 3.57
C ILE A 194 10.72 -14.91 3.75
N ALA A 195 11.25 -14.27 2.69
CA ALA A 195 12.54 -13.59 2.77
C ALA A 195 12.52 -12.48 3.83
N VAL A 196 11.47 -11.64 3.85
CA VAL A 196 11.29 -10.59 4.87
C VAL A 196 11.16 -11.19 6.26
N GLN A 197 10.36 -12.26 6.46
CA GLN A 197 10.25 -12.92 7.78
C GLN A 197 11.61 -13.42 8.27
N LYS A 198 12.44 -13.98 7.40
CA LYS A 198 13.81 -14.42 7.76
C LYS A 198 14.71 -13.25 8.14
N ILE A 199 14.65 -12.13 7.41
CA ILE A 199 15.42 -10.90 7.72
C ILE A 199 14.99 -10.35 9.08
N VAL A 200 13.69 -10.29 9.36
CA VAL A 200 13.16 -9.86 10.68
C VAL A 200 13.66 -10.78 11.78
N ASN A 201 13.63 -12.09 11.57
CA ASN A 201 14.12 -13.07 12.54
C ASN A 201 15.63 -12.93 12.80
N GLU A 202 16.41 -12.64 11.77
CA GLU A 202 17.85 -12.34 11.89
C GLU A 202 18.07 -11.12 12.79
N ALA A 203 17.35 -10.03 12.52
CA ALA A 203 17.44 -8.81 13.31
C ALA A 203 17.00 -8.98 14.77
N MET A 204 16.02 -9.84 15.02
CA MET A 204 15.49 -10.11 16.36
C MET A 204 16.28 -11.15 17.14
N ARG A 205 17.19 -11.88 16.48
CA ARG A 205 18.01 -12.90 17.11
C ARG A 205 18.82 -12.28 18.25
N ASP A 206 18.88 -12.97 19.36
CA ASP A 206 19.65 -12.60 20.54
C ASP A 206 19.22 -11.29 21.26
N GLN A 207 18.10 -10.68 20.84
CA GLN A 207 17.60 -9.46 21.50
C GLN A 207 16.90 -9.74 22.85
N GLY A 208 16.54 -10.99 23.14
CA GLY A 208 15.79 -11.35 24.33
C GLY A 208 14.38 -10.75 24.39
N LEU A 209 13.86 -10.32 23.27
CA LEU A 209 12.51 -9.76 23.12
C LEU A 209 11.56 -10.83 22.55
N PRO A 210 10.26 -10.80 22.93
CA PRO A 210 9.27 -11.63 22.27
C PRO A 210 9.14 -11.23 20.78
N THR A 211 8.78 -12.17 19.92
CA THR A 211 8.51 -11.84 18.52
C THR A 211 7.24 -10.98 18.39
N PHE A 212 7.23 -10.09 17.40
CA PHE A 212 6.04 -9.33 17.02
C PHE A 212 5.58 -9.65 15.59
N SER A 213 6.33 -10.46 14.84
CA SER A 213 6.06 -10.78 13.43
C SER A 213 5.70 -12.25 13.26
N TYR A 214 4.56 -12.47 12.65
CA TYR A 214 3.97 -13.76 12.32
C TYR A 214 3.55 -13.77 10.87
N LEU A 215 3.61 -14.92 10.21
CA LEU A 215 3.34 -15.04 8.77
C LEU A 215 2.52 -16.30 8.51
N PHE A 216 1.52 -16.18 7.64
CA PHE A 216 0.94 -17.33 6.95
C PHE A 216 0.64 -17.02 5.48
N ASN A 217 0.99 -17.94 4.61
CA ASN A 217 0.64 -17.92 3.20
C ASN A 217 -0.59 -18.80 2.96
N ASP A 218 -1.55 -18.30 2.20
CA ASP A 218 -2.77 -19.00 1.85
C ASP A 218 -3.01 -18.87 0.34
N GLY A 219 -3.11 -20.00 -0.35
CA GLY A 219 -3.41 -20.05 -1.78
C GLY A 219 -4.91 -19.90 -2.09
N GLY A 220 -5.77 -19.99 -1.05
CA GLY A 220 -7.23 -19.87 -1.14
C GLY A 220 -7.76 -18.55 -0.55
N ASN A 221 -9.06 -18.54 -0.32
CA ASN A 221 -9.75 -17.40 0.30
C ASN A 221 -10.37 -17.74 1.66
N GLU A 222 -10.52 -19.01 2.01
CA GLU A 222 -11.24 -19.43 3.21
C GLU A 222 -10.50 -19.03 4.49
N LEU A 223 -9.19 -19.27 4.52
CA LEU A 223 -8.37 -18.89 5.68
C LEU A 223 -8.23 -17.36 5.80
N ALA A 224 -8.13 -16.67 4.67
CA ALA A 224 -8.16 -15.21 4.65
C ALA A 224 -9.48 -14.64 5.19
N GLN A 225 -10.61 -15.26 4.88
CA GLN A 225 -11.91 -14.87 5.42
C GLN A 225 -11.99 -15.14 6.93
N THR A 226 -11.53 -16.31 7.38
CA THR A 226 -11.43 -16.64 8.80
C THR A 226 -10.60 -15.60 9.55
N PHE A 227 -9.46 -15.19 8.98
CA PHE A 227 -8.58 -14.16 9.54
C PHE A 227 -9.27 -12.81 9.70
N VAL A 228 -10.05 -12.38 8.70
CA VAL A 228 -10.80 -11.12 8.73
C VAL A 228 -11.93 -11.15 9.78
N ASP A 229 -12.59 -12.32 9.94
CA ASP A 229 -13.72 -12.50 10.85
C ASP A 229 -13.29 -12.67 12.31
N ASP A 230 -12.03 -13.03 12.57
CA ASP A 230 -11.57 -13.38 13.90
C ASP A 230 -11.52 -12.16 14.85
N PRO A 231 -12.28 -12.17 15.97
CA PRO A 231 -12.32 -11.05 16.90
C PRO A 231 -11.01 -10.84 17.68
N ARG A 232 -10.09 -11.81 17.69
CA ARG A 232 -8.76 -11.67 18.30
C ARG A 232 -7.84 -10.76 17.48
N VAL A 233 -8.16 -10.53 16.19
CA VAL A 233 -7.47 -9.57 15.33
C VAL A 233 -8.09 -8.20 15.50
N ASN A 234 -7.43 -7.31 16.24
CA ASN A 234 -8.00 -6.03 16.67
C ASN A 234 -8.09 -4.97 15.56
N LEU A 235 -7.17 -5.01 14.61
CA LEU A 235 -7.15 -4.17 13.41
C LEU A 235 -6.83 -5.06 12.21
N VAL A 236 -7.57 -4.89 11.12
CA VAL A 236 -7.24 -5.48 9.82
C VAL A 236 -6.84 -4.35 8.88
N SER A 237 -5.55 -4.29 8.50
CA SER A 237 -5.09 -3.52 7.35
C SER A 237 -5.18 -4.39 6.11
N PHE A 238 -5.91 -3.91 5.10
CA PHE A 238 -6.12 -4.61 3.84
C PHE A 238 -5.76 -3.70 2.67
N THR A 239 -4.81 -4.16 1.86
CA THR A 239 -4.47 -3.53 0.58
C THR A 239 -4.85 -4.47 -0.56
N GLY A 240 -5.69 -3.99 -1.49
CA GLY A 240 -6.17 -4.81 -2.59
C GLY A 240 -7.25 -4.15 -3.44
N SER A 241 -8.03 -4.98 -4.16
CA SER A 241 -9.11 -4.45 -5.00
C SER A 241 -10.28 -3.90 -4.18
N THR A 242 -10.94 -2.86 -4.72
CA THR A 242 -12.14 -2.26 -4.11
C THR A 242 -13.24 -3.29 -3.82
N ALA A 243 -13.44 -4.24 -4.73
CA ALA A 243 -14.45 -5.28 -4.57
C ALA A 243 -14.21 -6.18 -3.35
N VAL A 244 -12.95 -6.60 -3.12
CA VAL A 244 -12.58 -7.39 -1.94
C VAL A 244 -12.55 -6.53 -0.68
N GLY A 245 -12.01 -5.29 -0.78
CA GLY A 245 -11.96 -4.36 0.35
C GLY A 245 -13.33 -4.03 0.94
N ARG A 246 -14.37 -3.89 0.11
CA ARG A 246 -15.77 -3.76 0.58
C ARG A 246 -16.21 -4.95 1.42
N GLN A 247 -15.88 -6.18 1.01
CA GLN A 247 -16.21 -7.38 1.78
C GLN A 247 -15.46 -7.40 3.12
N VAL A 248 -14.16 -7.07 3.10
CA VAL A 248 -13.34 -6.98 4.31
C VAL A 248 -13.92 -5.94 5.27
N GLY A 249 -14.24 -4.73 4.79
CA GLY A 249 -14.80 -3.66 5.61
C GLY A 249 -16.12 -4.06 6.27
N VAL A 250 -17.03 -4.70 5.51
CA VAL A 250 -18.31 -5.19 6.04
C VAL A 250 -18.09 -6.25 7.13
N ARG A 251 -17.23 -7.26 6.88
CA ARG A 251 -16.96 -8.35 7.83
C ARG A 251 -16.35 -7.82 9.14
N VAL A 252 -15.36 -6.93 9.02
CA VAL A 252 -14.72 -6.31 10.20
C VAL A 252 -15.73 -5.46 10.99
N ALA A 253 -16.58 -4.68 10.30
CA ALA A 253 -17.62 -3.88 10.95
C ALA A 253 -18.68 -4.74 11.67
N GLN A 254 -19.04 -5.91 11.12
CA GLN A 254 -20.00 -6.84 11.76
C GLN A 254 -19.55 -7.29 13.15
N ARG A 255 -18.23 -7.42 13.39
CA ARG A 255 -17.65 -7.76 14.68
C ARG A 255 -17.18 -6.55 15.51
N MET A 256 -17.53 -5.32 15.09
CA MET A 256 -17.08 -4.06 15.72
C MET A 256 -15.55 -3.91 15.77
N GLY A 257 -14.84 -4.56 14.84
CA GLY A 257 -13.40 -4.45 14.67
C GLY A 257 -12.99 -3.14 14.00
N LYS A 258 -11.69 -2.89 13.93
CA LYS A 258 -11.11 -1.78 13.19
C LYS A 258 -10.58 -2.26 11.85
N SER A 259 -10.76 -1.46 10.80
CA SER A 259 -10.15 -1.70 9.49
C SER A 259 -9.41 -0.46 9.00
N LEU A 260 -8.32 -0.70 8.28
CA LEU A 260 -7.60 0.25 7.47
C LEU A 260 -7.62 -0.31 6.06
N LEU A 261 -8.20 0.42 5.10
CA LEU A 261 -8.45 -0.09 3.76
C LEU A 261 -7.72 0.80 2.75
N GLU A 262 -6.79 0.21 2.01
CA GLU A 262 -6.09 0.83 0.89
C GLU A 262 -6.44 0.08 -0.40
N LEU A 263 -7.33 0.67 -1.19
CA LEU A 263 -7.96 0.02 -2.32
C LEU A 263 -7.53 0.66 -3.65
N GLY A 264 -8.30 0.40 -4.71
CA GLY A 264 -8.01 0.94 -6.04
C GLY A 264 -8.04 2.46 -6.11
N GLY A 265 -7.38 3.00 -7.14
CA GLY A 265 -7.37 4.41 -7.49
C GLY A 265 -7.67 4.62 -8.98
N ASN A 266 -8.25 5.76 -9.32
CA ASN A 266 -8.48 6.17 -10.71
C ASN A 266 -7.92 7.57 -10.94
N ASN A 267 -6.63 7.67 -10.68
CA ASN A 267 -5.92 8.92 -10.46
C ASN A 267 -5.80 9.75 -11.75
N ALA A 268 -5.98 11.08 -11.60
CA ALA A 268 -5.87 11.99 -12.72
C ALA A 268 -4.75 13.01 -12.53
N ILE A 269 -4.12 13.38 -13.66
CA ILE A 269 -3.29 14.56 -13.78
C ILE A 269 -4.05 15.60 -14.61
N ILE A 270 -4.26 16.79 -14.06
CA ILE A 270 -4.79 17.94 -14.78
C ILE A 270 -3.60 18.71 -15.38
N VAL A 271 -3.65 19.00 -16.67
CA VAL A 271 -2.65 19.80 -17.38
C VAL A 271 -3.29 21.13 -17.76
N ASP A 272 -2.94 22.18 -17.03
CA ASP A 272 -3.46 23.53 -17.22
C ASP A 272 -2.90 24.20 -18.49
N ALA A 273 -3.54 25.26 -18.95
CA ALA A 273 -3.07 26.08 -20.07
C ALA A 273 -1.64 26.64 -19.86
N GLU A 274 -1.32 26.96 -18.61
CA GLU A 274 -0.02 27.50 -18.17
C GLU A 274 0.95 26.42 -17.66
N ALA A 275 0.70 25.13 -17.94
CA ALA A 275 1.56 24.03 -17.50
C ALA A 275 2.91 23.98 -18.21
N ASN A 276 3.97 23.70 -17.46
CA ASN A 276 5.29 23.41 -18.01
C ASN A 276 5.38 21.95 -18.50
N LEU A 277 5.44 21.73 -19.80
CA LEU A 277 5.46 20.40 -20.40
C LEU A 277 6.74 19.61 -20.11
N ASP A 278 7.85 20.26 -19.79
CA ASP A 278 9.08 19.58 -19.38
C ASP A 278 8.91 18.85 -18.03
N LEU A 279 7.94 19.26 -17.21
CA LEU A 279 7.53 18.58 -16.00
C LEU A 279 6.38 17.58 -16.26
N VAL A 280 5.41 17.94 -17.09
CA VAL A 280 4.22 17.13 -17.37
C VAL A 280 4.59 15.78 -17.98
N VAL A 281 5.35 15.80 -19.09
CA VAL A 281 5.59 14.57 -19.88
C VAL A 281 6.32 13.50 -19.05
N PRO A 282 7.48 13.76 -18.41
CA PRO A 282 8.14 12.74 -17.60
C PRO A 282 7.29 12.27 -16.41
N SER A 283 6.53 13.18 -15.78
CA SER A 283 5.66 12.81 -14.64
C SER A 283 4.50 11.91 -15.05
N VAL A 284 3.86 12.19 -16.20
CA VAL A 284 2.79 11.34 -16.74
C VAL A 284 3.35 9.98 -17.14
N VAL A 285 4.48 9.93 -17.86
CA VAL A 285 5.09 8.66 -18.29
C VAL A 285 5.48 7.82 -17.07
N PHE A 286 6.18 8.41 -16.10
CA PHE A 286 6.54 7.71 -14.86
C PHE A 286 5.29 7.20 -14.10
N GLY A 287 4.27 8.06 -13.95
CA GLY A 287 3.05 7.71 -13.22
C GLY A 287 2.20 6.65 -13.90
N ALA A 288 2.18 6.61 -15.24
CA ALA A 288 1.33 5.71 -16.02
C ALA A 288 2.01 4.38 -16.40
N VAL A 289 3.34 4.42 -16.62
CA VAL A 289 4.13 3.27 -17.10
C VAL A 289 4.84 2.53 -15.95
N GLY A 290 5.19 3.24 -14.88
CA GLY A 290 5.85 2.65 -13.73
C GLY A 290 5.12 1.42 -13.19
N THR A 291 5.86 0.37 -12.85
CA THR A 291 5.32 -0.94 -12.42
C THR A 291 4.32 -1.54 -13.45
N ALA A 292 4.50 -1.24 -14.74
CA ALA A 292 3.58 -1.59 -15.83
C ALA A 292 2.12 -1.15 -15.54
N GLY A 293 1.94 0.06 -14.96
CA GLY A 293 0.62 0.60 -14.62
C GLY A 293 -0.09 -0.12 -13.46
N GLN A 294 0.64 -0.91 -12.66
CA GLN A 294 0.07 -1.72 -11.58
C GLN A 294 0.30 -1.11 -10.20
N ARG A 295 0.18 0.22 -10.06
CA ARG A 295 0.14 0.92 -8.76
C ARG A 295 -1.27 1.42 -8.48
N CYS A 296 -1.68 1.44 -7.24
CA CYS A 296 -2.91 2.11 -6.82
C CYS A 296 -2.88 3.61 -7.17
N THR A 297 -1.69 4.22 -7.18
CA THR A 297 -1.43 5.62 -7.56
C THR A 297 -1.13 5.83 -9.04
N THR A 298 -1.20 4.81 -9.90
CA THR A 298 -0.96 4.94 -11.34
C THR A 298 -1.81 6.06 -11.93
N THR A 299 -1.20 6.93 -12.74
CA THR A 299 -1.92 7.92 -13.55
C THR A 299 -2.75 7.19 -14.61
N ARG A 300 -4.07 7.24 -14.46
CA ARG A 300 -5.01 6.58 -15.39
C ARG A 300 -5.65 7.54 -16.35
N ARG A 301 -5.81 8.80 -15.93
CA ARG A 301 -6.45 9.86 -16.71
C ARG A 301 -5.53 11.07 -16.76
N VAL A 302 -5.36 11.64 -17.96
CA VAL A 302 -4.73 12.95 -18.14
C VAL A 302 -5.79 13.89 -18.71
N ILE A 303 -6.18 14.89 -17.92
CA ILE A 303 -7.23 15.85 -18.22
C ILE A 303 -6.53 17.13 -18.70
N VAL A 304 -6.55 17.41 -20.00
CA VAL A 304 -5.72 18.42 -20.64
C VAL A 304 -6.56 19.60 -21.09
N HIS A 305 -6.13 20.81 -20.75
CA HIS A 305 -6.73 22.03 -21.28
C HIS A 305 -6.73 22.04 -22.80
N GLU A 306 -7.84 22.42 -23.43
CA GLU A 306 -8.03 22.32 -24.88
C GLU A 306 -6.93 23.02 -25.68
N SER A 307 -6.38 24.14 -25.20
CA SER A 307 -5.30 24.88 -25.86
C SER A 307 -3.96 24.12 -25.90
N ARG A 308 -3.77 23.13 -25.05
CA ARG A 308 -2.53 22.34 -24.95
C ARG A 308 -2.71 20.90 -25.43
N TYR A 309 -3.94 20.49 -25.76
CA TYR A 309 -4.31 19.10 -25.97
C TYR A 309 -3.48 18.41 -27.06
N ASP A 310 -3.36 19.02 -28.23
CA ASP A 310 -2.65 18.42 -29.37
C ASP A 310 -1.14 18.35 -29.13
N GLU A 311 -0.58 19.33 -28.42
CA GLU A 311 0.82 19.36 -28.04
C GLU A 311 1.14 18.25 -27.03
N VAL A 312 0.32 18.11 -25.97
CA VAL A 312 0.45 17.07 -24.94
C VAL A 312 0.24 15.68 -25.55
N LYS A 313 -0.81 15.50 -26.36
CA LYS A 313 -1.07 14.25 -27.11
C LYS A 313 0.16 13.80 -27.89
N LYS A 314 0.74 14.71 -28.70
CA LYS A 314 1.93 14.43 -29.53
C LYS A 314 3.15 14.08 -28.66
N ALA A 315 3.38 14.84 -27.59
CA ALA A 315 4.52 14.64 -26.70
C ALA A 315 4.45 13.30 -25.96
N LEU A 316 3.27 12.92 -25.43
CA LEU A 316 3.06 11.65 -24.74
C LEU A 316 3.20 10.45 -25.67
N VAL A 317 2.61 10.48 -26.88
CA VAL A 317 2.78 9.39 -27.87
C VAL A 317 4.25 9.21 -28.24
N ASN A 318 4.99 10.31 -28.44
CA ASN A 318 6.42 10.25 -28.70
C ASN A 318 7.21 9.66 -27.51
N ALA A 319 6.87 10.04 -26.28
CA ALA A 319 7.53 9.51 -25.08
C ALA A 319 7.25 8.02 -24.89
N TYR A 320 6.02 7.57 -25.12
CA TYR A 320 5.63 6.15 -25.03
C TYR A 320 6.37 5.28 -26.04
N SER A 321 6.67 5.79 -27.24
CA SER A 321 7.46 5.08 -28.25
C SER A 321 8.91 4.81 -27.82
N GLN A 322 9.40 5.51 -26.79
CA GLN A 322 10.76 5.39 -26.28
C GLN A 322 10.85 4.50 -25.03
N VAL A 323 9.73 3.98 -24.53
CA VAL A 323 9.72 3.09 -23.37
C VAL A 323 10.35 1.75 -23.71
N ARG A 324 11.52 1.48 -23.17
CA ARG A 324 12.22 0.19 -23.34
C ARG A 324 11.56 -0.86 -22.46
N ILE A 325 10.97 -1.87 -23.11
CA ILE A 325 10.29 -2.99 -22.48
C ILE A 325 11.19 -4.22 -22.55
N GLY A 326 11.47 -4.84 -21.41
CA GLY A 326 12.43 -5.93 -21.39
C GLY A 326 12.51 -6.71 -20.08
N ASP A 327 13.58 -7.47 -19.92
CA ASP A 327 13.89 -8.15 -18.67
C ASP A 327 13.94 -7.12 -17.53
N PRO A 328 13.11 -7.26 -16.48
CA PRO A 328 13.06 -6.28 -15.40
C PRO A 328 14.34 -6.21 -14.55
N LEU A 329 15.22 -7.21 -14.65
CA LEU A 329 16.56 -7.18 -14.02
C LEU A 329 17.61 -6.45 -14.87
N ASP A 330 17.33 -6.16 -16.14
CA ASP A 330 18.21 -5.37 -17.00
C ASP A 330 18.10 -3.89 -16.61
N PRO A 331 19.22 -3.21 -16.27
CA PRO A 331 19.23 -1.80 -15.85
C PRO A 331 18.72 -0.82 -16.93
N ASP A 332 18.72 -1.22 -18.19
CA ASP A 332 18.23 -0.40 -19.29
C ASP A 332 16.71 -0.52 -19.53
N THR A 333 16.06 -1.48 -18.89
CA THR A 333 14.61 -1.68 -18.97
C THR A 333 13.88 -0.59 -18.20
N LEU A 334 12.85 0.01 -18.82
CA LEU A 334 11.98 1.03 -18.20
C LEU A 334 10.61 0.47 -17.81
N MET A 335 10.18 -0.63 -18.41
CA MET A 335 8.93 -1.31 -18.07
C MET A 335 9.12 -2.83 -18.19
N GLY A 336 8.82 -3.54 -17.13
CA GLY A 336 8.75 -5.00 -17.09
C GLY A 336 7.37 -5.53 -17.51
N PRO A 337 7.10 -6.83 -17.32
CA PRO A 337 5.81 -7.44 -17.62
C PRO A 337 4.74 -7.05 -16.60
N VAL A 338 3.46 -7.24 -16.92
CA VAL A 338 2.38 -7.32 -15.95
C VAL A 338 2.40 -8.68 -15.25
N ILE A 339 1.75 -8.77 -14.08
CA ILE A 339 1.89 -9.90 -13.15
C ILE A 339 1.47 -11.26 -13.76
N ASP A 340 0.44 -11.31 -14.59
CA ASP A 340 -0.10 -12.56 -15.13
C ASP A 340 -0.85 -12.35 -16.46
N PRO A 341 -1.16 -13.45 -17.19
CA PRO A 341 -1.90 -13.39 -18.44
C PRO A 341 -3.31 -12.79 -18.31
N ALA A 342 -3.95 -12.93 -17.15
CA ALA A 342 -5.27 -12.34 -16.91
C ALA A 342 -5.20 -10.80 -16.86
N SER A 343 -4.08 -10.26 -16.40
CA SER A 343 -3.83 -8.81 -16.40
C SER A 343 -3.60 -8.27 -17.81
N VAL A 344 -2.89 -9.01 -18.68
CA VAL A 344 -2.76 -8.70 -20.11
C VAL A 344 -4.14 -8.62 -20.76
N LYS A 345 -4.93 -9.68 -20.57
CA LYS A 345 -6.30 -9.76 -21.14
C LYS A 345 -7.18 -8.60 -20.65
N ARG A 346 -7.12 -8.24 -19.38
CA ARG A 346 -7.91 -7.15 -18.80
C ARG A 346 -7.62 -5.81 -19.49
N VAL A 347 -6.35 -5.51 -19.77
CA VAL A 347 -5.95 -4.29 -20.47
C VAL A 347 -6.44 -4.32 -21.91
N GLN A 348 -6.30 -5.45 -22.61
CA GLN A 348 -6.78 -5.61 -23.98
C GLN A 348 -8.31 -5.47 -24.07
N ASP A 349 -9.07 -6.10 -23.17
CA ASP A 349 -10.52 -5.98 -23.10
C ASP A 349 -10.97 -4.53 -22.85
N ALA A 350 -10.23 -3.79 -21.99
CA ALA A 350 -10.47 -2.36 -21.75
C ALA A 350 -10.22 -1.52 -23.01
N ILE A 351 -9.16 -1.78 -23.76
CA ILE A 351 -8.85 -1.09 -25.03
C ILE A 351 -9.97 -1.34 -26.05
N GLU A 352 -10.42 -2.57 -26.22
CA GLU A 352 -11.52 -2.89 -27.15
C GLU A 352 -12.84 -2.20 -26.71
N THR A 353 -13.10 -2.12 -25.41
CA THR A 353 -14.27 -1.41 -24.88
C THR A 353 -14.20 0.09 -25.20
N VAL A 354 -13.03 0.72 -25.05
CA VAL A 354 -12.81 2.14 -25.42
C VAL A 354 -13.03 2.37 -26.91
N LYS A 355 -12.49 1.52 -27.77
CA LYS A 355 -12.71 1.59 -29.23
C LYS A 355 -14.20 1.45 -29.57
N ALA A 356 -14.90 0.52 -28.94
CA ALA A 356 -16.33 0.32 -29.14
C ALA A 356 -17.18 1.52 -28.70
N ALA A 357 -16.74 2.26 -27.70
CA ALA A 357 -17.36 3.50 -27.21
C ALA A 357 -17.06 4.71 -28.11
N GLY A 358 -16.16 4.58 -29.10
CA GLY A 358 -15.79 5.64 -30.04
C GLY A 358 -14.44 6.32 -29.75
N GLY A 359 -13.65 5.81 -28.80
CA GLY A 359 -12.32 6.26 -28.51
C GLY A 359 -11.29 5.80 -29.55
N GLU A 360 -10.23 6.57 -29.70
CA GLU A 360 -9.11 6.28 -30.57
C GLU A 360 -7.93 5.72 -29.75
N LEU A 361 -7.42 4.54 -30.09
CA LEU A 361 -6.14 4.05 -29.58
C LEU A 361 -5.01 4.81 -30.31
N LEU A 362 -4.28 5.62 -29.57
CA LEU A 362 -3.22 6.47 -30.11
C LEU A 362 -1.89 5.71 -30.27
N CYS A 363 -1.61 4.77 -29.37
CA CYS A 363 -0.44 3.90 -29.42
C CYS A 363 -0.56 2.74 -28.45
N GLY A 364 0.20 1.67 -28.68
CA GLY A 364 0.41 0.55 -27.75
C GLY A 364 -0.78 -0.38 -27.58
N GLY A 365 -0.78 -1.13 -26.45
CA GLY A 365 -1.81 -2.11 -26.09
C GLY A 365 -1.59 -3.50 -26.66
N GLU A 366 -0.49 -3.74 -27.34
CA GLU A 366 -0.17 -5.00 -27.98
C GLU A 366 0.67 -5.89 -27.03
N SER A 367 0.37 -7.18 -26.98
CA SER A 367 1.26 -8.17 -26.39
C SER A 367 2.50 -8.34 -27.24
N LEU A 368 3.67 -8.47 -26.62
CA LEU A 368 4.91 -8.76 -27.35
C LEU A 368 5.02 -10.25 -27.69
N ASP A 369 5.54 -10.56 -28.86
CA ASP A 369 5.79 -11.95 -29.30
C ASP A 369 7.06 -12.50 -28.63
N ARG A 370 6.93 -12.77 -27.32
CA ARG A 370 7.97 -13.35 -26.45
C ARG A 370 7.34 -14.04 -25.25
N PRO A 371 8.04 -14.98 -24.57
CA PRO A 371 7.57 -15.53 -23.31
C PRO A 371 7.29 -14.45 -22.27
N GLY A 372 6.33 -14.71 -21.35
CA GLY A 372 5.95 -13.80 -20.27
C GLY A 372 4.80 -12.87 -20.63
N ASN A 373 4.51 -11.95 -19.73
CA ASN A 373 3.31 -11.12 -19.76
C ASN A 373 3.63 -9.69 -20.23
N PHE A 374 4.44 -9.58 -21.27
CA PHE A 374 4.87 -8.30 -21.80
C PHE A 374 3.86 -7.69 -22.74
N MET A 375 3.60 -6.40 -22.59
CA MET A 375 2.76 -5.63 -23.49
C MET A 375 3.28 -4.19 -23.61
N THR A 376 2.94 -3.52 -24.72
CA THR A 376 3.25 -2.11 -24.90
C THR A 376 2.30 -1.24 -24.09
N PRO A 377 2.78 -0.15 -23.43
CA PRO A 377 1.89 0.78 -22.75
C PRO A 377 1.03 1.52 -23.75
N ALA A 378 -0.24 1.73 -23.39
CA ALA A 378 -1.26 2.26 -24.29
C ALA A 378 -1.76 3.64 -23.88
N ILE A 379 -2.05 4.49 -24.89
CA ILE A 379 -2.78 5.74 -24.73
C ILE A 379 -4.02 5.68 -25.60
N ALA A 380 -5.18 6.00 -25.03
CA ALA A 380 -6.42 6.11 -25.76
C ALA A 380 -7.12 7.44 -25.47
N THR A 381 -7.83 8.01 -26.46
CA THR A 381 -8.78 9.10 -26.23
C THR A 381 -10.05 8.55 -25.64
N ALA A 382 -10.69 9.28 -24.75
CA ALA A 382 -11.92 8.84 -24.10
C ALA A 382 -12.74 10.05 -23.60
N GLU A 383 -13.98 9.80 -23.20
CA GLU A 383 -14.78 10.76 -22.43
C GLU A 383 -14.85 10.31 -20.97
N ASN A 384 -14.86 11.28 -20.04
CA ASN A 384 -14.75 10.97 -18.62
C ASN A 384 -15.92 10.16 -18.06
N ASP A 385 -17.11 10.28 -18.66
CA ASP A 385 -18.34 9.62 -18.23
C ASP A 385 -18.51 8.19 -18.76
N TRP A 386 -17.59 7.70 -19.59
CA TRP A 386 -17.65 6.31 -20.05
C TRP A 386 -17.39 5.35 -18.89
N ASP A 387 -18.23 4.32 -18.79
CA ASP A 387 -18.15 3.31 -17.71
C ASP A 387 -16.74 2.73 -17.56
N ILE A 388 -16.06 2.42 -18.68
CA ILE A 388 -14.70 1.87 -18.67
C ILE A 388 -13.67 2.88 -18.09
N VAL A 389 -13.88 4.19 -18.26
CA VAL A 389 -13.02 5.24 -17.72
C VAL A 389 -13.28 5.45 -16.23
N GLN A 390 -14.52 5.22 -15.79
CA GLN A 390 -14.91 5.30 -14.38
C GLN A 390 -14.37 4.14 -13.53
N HIS A 391 -14.01 3.01 -14.16
CA HIS A 391 -13.47 1.84 -13.50
C HIS A 391 -11.94 1.74 -13.64
N GLU A 392 -11.27 1.29 -12.58
CA GLU A 392 -9.85 1.10 -12.60
C GLU A 392 -9.44 -0.07 -13.52
N THR A 393 -8.66 0.22 -14.58
CA THR A 393 -7.94 -0.81 -15.35
C THR A 393 -6.52 -0.93 -14.78
N PHE A 394 -6.26 -1.98 -13.99
CA PHE A 394 -4.98 -2.19 -13.31
C PHE A 394 -3.92 -2.73 -14.28
N GLY A 395 -3.32 -1.81 -15.04
CA GLY A 395 -2.35 -2.08 -16.11
C GLY A 395 -1.95 -0.81 -16.86
N PRO A 396 -1.08 -0.90 -17.89
CA PRO A 396 -0.48 0.24 -18.55
C PRO A 396 -1.39 0.85 -19.63
N LEU A 397 -2.57 1.35 -19.24
CA LEU A 397 -3.54 2.03 -20.09
C LEU A 397 -3.81 3.43 -19.52
N LEU A 398 -3.58 4.46 -20.35
CA LEU A 398 -3.78 5.87 -20.05
C LEU A 398 -4.89 6.44 -20.91
N TYR A 399 -5.84 7.14 -20.29
CA TYR A 399 -6.88 7.91 -20.98
C TYR A 399 -6.50 9.37 -21.09
N LEU A 400 -6.66 9.93 -22.30
CA LEU A 400 -6.43 11.34 -22.59
C LEU A 400 -7.78 12.03 -22.77
N LEU A 401 -8.08 12.97 -21.88
CA LEU A 401 -9.34 13.71 -21.79
C LEU A 401 -9.10 15.19 -22.06
N LYS A 402 -10.13 15.90 -22.48
CA LYS A 402 -10.06 17.35 -22.78
C LYS A 402 -10.99 18.13 -21.86
N TYR A 403 -10.57 19.35 -21.50
CA TYR A 403 -11.41 20.31 -20.76
C TYR A 403 -11.16 21.74 -21.23
N SER A 404 -12.05 22.66 -20.88
CA SER A 404 -11.97 24.09 -21.23
C SER A 404 -11.92 25.04 -20.03
N ALA A 405 -12.50 24.68 -18.91
CA ALA A 405 -12.53 25.49 -17.68
C ALA A 405 -12.04 24.69 -16.47
N LEU A 406 -11.34 25.33 -15.53
CA LEU A 406 -10.77 24.68 -14.35
C LEU A 406 -11.81 23.92 -13.54
N ASP A 407 -13.00 24.51 -13.34
CA ASP A 407 -14.10 23.88 -12.59
C ASP A 407 -14.55 22.57 -13.25
N GLU A 408 -14.56 22.51 -14.58
CA GLU A 408 -14.82 21.29 -15.35
C GLU A 408 -13.74 20.24 -15.08
N ALA A 409 -12.46 20.62 -15.15
CA ALA A 409 -11.35 19.69 -14.88
C ALA A 409 -11.41 19.12 -13.47
N ILE A 410 -11.69 19.95 -12.47
CA ILE A 410 -11.88 19.53 -11.07
C ILE A 410 -13.10 18.58 -10.95
N ALA A 411 -14.21 18.91 -11.60
CA ALA A 411 -15.39 18.03 -11.61
C ALA A 411 -15.11 16.70 -12.28
N MET A 412 -14.37 16.65 -13.39
CA MET A 412 -13.93 15.41 -14.04
C MET A 412 -12.99 14.59 -13.14
N GLN A 413 -12.04 15.26 -12.48
CA GLN A 413 -11.12 14.61 -11.53
C GLN A 413 -11.89 13.96 -10.38
N ASN A 414 -12.78 14.70 -9.74
CA ASN A 414 -13.56 14.26 -8.58
C ASN A 414 -14.72 13.32 -8.95
N GLY A 415 -15.15 13.31 -10.21
CA GLY A 415 -16.30 12.56 -10.73
C GLY A 415 -16.11 11.05 -10.85
N VAL A 416 -15.16 10.46 -10.15
CA VAL A 416 -14.93 9.00 -10.05
C VAL A 416 -15.18 8.52 -8.62
N ALA A 417 -15.43 7.23 -8.48
CA ALA A 417 -15.73 6.64 -7.17
C ALA A 417 -14.51 6.60 -6.22
N GLN A 418 -13.30 6.61 -6.76
CA GLN A 418 -12.04 6.56 -6.01
C GLN A 418 -11.54 7.97 -5.68
N GLY A 419 -10.69 8.08 -4.66
CA GLY A 419 -10.07 9.35 -4.24
C GLY A 419 -8.70 9.12 -3.60
N LEU A 420 -7.78 8.43 -4.28
CA LEU A 420 -6.45 8.15 -3.71
C LEU A 420 -5.48 9.29 -3.99
N SER A 421 -5.13 9.52 -5.25
CA SER A 421 -4.11 10.49 -5.65
C SER A 421 -4.54 11.30 -6.86
N SER A 422 -4.10 12.54 -6.91
CA SER A 422 -4.37 13.49 -7.99
C SER A 422 -3.22 14.48 -8.14
N ALA A 423 -3.09 15.10 -9.30
CA ALA A 423 -2.12 16.14 -9.51
C ALA A 423 -2.64 17.21 -10.50
N ILE A 424 -2.11 18.42 -10.37
CA ILE A 424 -2.25 19.48 -11.35
C ILE A 424 -0.90 20.03 -11.73
N PHE A 425 -0.70 20.32 -13.01
CA PHE A 425 0.47 21.02 -13.52
C PHE A 425 0.03 22.40 -13.98
N THR A 426 0.58 23.44 -13.36
CA THR A 426 0.28 24.86 -13.63
C THR A 426 1.38 25.74 -13.04
N ASP A 427 1.69 26.83 -13.73
CA ASP A 427 2.52 27.92 -13.21
C ASP A 427 1.66 29.04 -12.58
N ASN A 428 0.33 28.88 -12.58
CA ASN A 428 -0.62 29.82 -12.00
C ASN A 428 -0.89 29.49 -10.53
N LEU A 429 -0.47 30.37 -9.63
CA LEU A 429 -0.65 30.18 -8.19
C LEU A 429 -2.12 30.04 -7.78
N GLN A 430 -3.01 30.83 -8.40
CA GLN A 430 -4.45 30.77 -8.05
C GLN A 430 -5.06 29.43 -8.44
N THR A 431 -4.72 28.90 -9.61
CA THR A 431 -5.13 27.58 -10.07
C THR A 431 -4.62 26.50 -9.13
N ALA A 432 -3.33 26.55 -8.73
CA ALA A 432 -2.74 25.61 -7.79
C ALA A 432 -3.44 25.62 -6.42
N GLU A 433 -3.64 26.81 -5.83
CA GLU A 433 -4.31 26.95 -4.53
C GLU A 433 -5.78 26.55 -4.61
N THR A 434 -6.48 26.82 -5.71
CA THR A 434 -7.86 26.36 -5.92
C THR A 434 -7.93 24.84 -5.92
N PHE A 435 -7.01 24.17 -6.63
CA PHE A 435 -6.94 22.70 -6.68
C PHE A 435 -6.66 22.07 -5.32
N LEU A 436 -5.84 22.70 -4.48
CA LEU A 436 -5.50 22.22 -3.13
C LEU A 436 -6.53 22.60 -2.06
N SER A 437 -7.48 23.49 -2.38
CA SER A 437 -8.50 23.97 -1.44
C SER A 437 -9.63 22.95 -1.25
N ALA A 438 -10.56 23.28 -0.35
CA ALA A 438 -11.75 22.46 -0.07
C ALA A 438 -12.72 22.32 -1.27
N VAL A 439 -12.60 23.16 -2.30
CA VAL A 439 -13.38 23.07 -3.54
C VAL A 439 -12.58 22.42 -4.68
N GLY A 440 -11.37 22.03 -4.42
CA GLY A 440 -10.46 21.39 -5.38
C GLY A 440 -10.53 19.87 -5.36
N SER A 441 -9.36 19.20 -5.33
CA SER A 441 -9.27 17.75 -5.32
C SER A 441 -9.84 17.14 -4.04
N ASP A 442 -10.63 16.08 -4.20
CA ASP A 442 -11.20 15.28 -3.12
C ASP A 442 -10.38 14.03 -2.76
N CYS A 443 -9.14 13.94 -3.25
CA CYS A 443 -8.23 12.84 -2.99
C CYS A 443 -7.48 12.99 -1.66
N GLY A 444 -7.04 11.87 -1.10
CA GLY A 444 -6.16 11.86 0.06
C GLY A 444 -4.76 12.43 -0.23
N ILE A 445 -4.32 12.37 -1.50
CA ILE A 445 -3.06 12.92 -2.00
C ILE A 445 -3.38 13.88 -3.15
N ALA A 446 -2.96 15.15 -3.03
CA ALA A 446 -3.12 16.17 -4.07
C ALA A 446 -1.80 16.89 -4.28
N ASN A 447 -1.27 16.83 -5.48
CA ASN A 447 0.06 17.33 -5.82
C ASN A 447 0.00 18.50 -6.83
N VAL A 448 0.99 19.38 -6.79
CA VAL A 448 1.19 20.45 -7.77
C VAL A 448 2.56 20.30 -8.40
N ASN A 449 2.62 20.28 -9.75
CA ASN A 449 3.84 20.16 -10.54
C ASN A 449 4.70 18.92 -10.24
N ILE A 450 4.07 17.88 -9.72
CA ILE A 450 4.61 16.53 -9.55
C ILE A 450 3.47 15.52 -9.84
N GLY A 451 3.80 14.30 -10.26
CA GLY A 451 2.81 13.28 -10.65
C GLY A 451 2.02 12.67 -9.49
N THR A 452 1.14 11.72 -9.82
CA THR A 452 0.28 11.02 -8.85
C THR A 452 0.99 9.90 -8.09
N SER A 453 2.16 9.44 -8.57
CA SER A 453 2.94 8.34 -7.98
C SER A 453 4.19 8.88 -7.29
N GLY A 454 4.62 8.22 -6.21
CA GLY A 454 5.79 8.63 -5.43
C GLY A 454 5.38 9.12 -4.04
N ALA A 455 4.92 8.18 -3.19
CA ALA A 455 4.67 8.46 -1.78
C ALA A 455 6.00 8.71 -1.04
N GLU A 456 6.01 9.70 -0.16
CA GLU A 456 7.13 9.96 0.74
C GLU A 456 6.79 9.50 2.16
N ILE A 457 7.74 8.82 2.81
CA ILE A 457 7.52 8.19 4.14
C ILE A 457 7.08 9.19 5.22
N GLY A 458 7.47 10.45 5.13
CA GLY A 458 7.07 11.48 6.11
C GLY A 458 5.59 11.85 6.06
N GLY A 459 4.91 11.60 4.94
CA GLY A 459 3.49 11.86 4.75
C GLY A 459 2.60 10.68 5.13
N ALA A 460 1.38 10.95 5.57
CA ALA A 460 0.37 9.91 5.73
C ALA A 460 -0.16 9.49 4.36
N PHE A 461 -0.08 8.20 4.04
CA PHE A 461 -0.57 7.63 2.79
C PHE A 461 -1.99 7.10 2.97
N GLY A 462 -2.86 7.37 2.02
CA GLY A 462 -4.21 6.82 1.97
C GLY A 462 -5.16 7.69 1.17
N GLY A 463 -6.33 7.14 0.89
CA GLY A 463 -7.34 7.75 0.04
C GLY A 463 -8.67 7.99 0.73
N GLU A 464 -9.58 8.55 -0.04
CA GLU A 464 -10.96 8.86 0.31
C GLU A 464 -11.93 8.07 -0.58
N LYS A 465 -13.22 8.14 -0.29
CA LYS A 465 -14.30 7.49 -1.05
C LYS A 465 -14.09 5.96 -1.16
N GLU A 466 -14.19 5.40 -2.38
CA GLU A 466 -14.03 3.96 -2.60
C GLU A 466 -12.58 3.46 -2.59
N THR A 467 -11.61 4.34 -2.45
CA THR A 467 -10.25 3.94 -2.13
C THR A 467 -10.13 3.38 -0.71
N GLY A 468 -11.12 3.61 0.13
CA GLY A 468 -11.18 3.07 1.48
C GLY A 468 -11.07 4.14 2.55
N GLY A 469 -10.24 3.90 3.56
CA GLY A 469 -10.11 4.85 4.68
C GLY A 469 -9.09 4.41 5.70
N GLY A 470 -8.63 5.38 6.44
CA GLY A 470 -7.47 5.30 7.31
C GLY A 470 -6.26 5.93 6.65
N ARG A 471 -5.11 5.81 7.30
CA ARG A 471 -3.81 6.26 6.75
C ARG A 471 -2.73 5.28 7.18
N GLU A 472 -1.78 5.06 6.27
CA GLU A 472 -0.57 4.27 6.48
C GLU A 472 0.68 5.16 6.45
N SER A 473 1.85 4.59 6.65
CA SER A 473 3.14 5.23 6.51
C SER A 473 3.37 6.34 7.56
N GLY A 474 3.60 7.59 7.15
CA GLY A 474 4.11 8.65 8.01
C GLY A 474 3.09 9.48 8.78
N SER A 475 3.52 10.67 9.18
CA SER A 475 2.72 11.66 9.90
C SER A 475 2.07 11.09 11.18
N ASP A 476 0.75 11.15 11.27
CA ASP A 476 -0.05 10.68 12.39
C ASP A 476 -0.69 9.29 12.17
N ALA A 477 -0.29 8.57 11.12
CA ALA A 477 -0.79 7.23 10.78
C ALA A 477 -0.66 6.23 11.95
N TRP A 478 0.34 6.41 12.84
CA TRP A 478 0.52 5.63 14.06
C TRP A 478 -0.73 5.57 14.94
N GLN A 479 -1.62 6.57 14.88
CA GLN A 479 -2.86 6.63 15.67
C GLN A 479 -3.85 5.52 15.26
N ALA A 480 -3.80 5.05 14.02
CA ALA A 480 -4.64 3.93 13.55
C ALA A 480 -4.34 2.63 14.31
N TYR A 481 -3.10 2.45 14.77
CA TYR A 481 -2.64 1.25 15.49
C TYR A 481 -2.83 1.35 17.01
N MET A 482 -3.48 2.41 17.49
CA MET A 482 -3.66 2.63 18.93
C MET A 482 -5.11 2.98 19.27
N ARG A 483 -5.46 2.83 20.54
CA ARG A 483 -6.70 3.34 21.10
C ARG A 483 -6.43 4.54 22.00
N ARG A 484 -7.15 5.61 21.78
CA ARG A 484 -7.11 6.80 22.63
C ARG A 484 -7.95 6.58 23.88
N GLN A 485 -7.41 6.96 25.04
CA GLN A 485 -8.09 6.91 26.33
C GLN A 485 -8.05 8.29 27.00
N THR A 486 -9.22 8.80 27.37
CA THR A 486 -9.35 10.00 28.17
C THR A 486 -9.33 9.63 29.66
N ASN A 487 -8.48 10.30 30.43
CA ASN A 487 -8.28 10.05 31.83
C ASN A 487 -8.56 11.32 32.63
N THR A 488 -9.20 11.17 33.81
CA THR A 488 -9.38 12.25 34.77
C THR A 488 -8.91 11.76 36.13
N ILE A 489 -8.03 12.51 36.78
CA ILE A 489 -7.54 12.22 38.12
C ILE A 489 -8.07 13.33 39.05
N ASN A 490 -8.86 12.92 40.05
CA ASN A 490 -9.17 13.74 41.20
C ASN A 490 -8.03 13.62 42.23
N TRP A 491 -7.31 14.71 42.49
CA TRP A 491 -6.27 14.77 43.52
C TRP A 491 -6.74 15.57 44.74
N GLY A 492 -8.03 16.01 44.78
CA GLY A 492 -8.69 16.60 45.93
C GLY A 492 -9.28 15.54 46.86
N LYS A 493 -9.92 16.00 47.92
CA LYS A 493 -10.64 15.16 48.90
C LYS A 493 -12.15 15.13 48.64
N ASP A 494 -12.64 16.11 47.90
CA ASP A 494 -14.07 16.26 47.59
C ASP A 494 -14.40 15.63 46.25
N LEU A 495 -15.58 15.08 46.11
CA LEU A 495 -16.11 14.53 44.86
C LEU A 495 -17.21 15.46 44.32
N PRO A 496 -16.87 16.48 43.52
CA PRO A 496 -17.85 17.33 42.90
C PRO A 496 -18.58 16.55 41.79
N LEU A 497 -19.81 16.16 42.05
CA LEU A 497 -20.63 15.48 41.06
C LEU A 497 -21.12 16.48 40.00
N ALA A 498 -21.34 15.97 38.79
CA ALA A 498 -21.85 16.77 37.69
C ALA A 498 -23.24 17.34 38.05
N GLN A 499 -23.58 18.54 37.52
CA GLN A 499 -24.87 19.17 37.64
C GLN A 499 -25.26 19.51 39.10
N GLY A 500 -24.31 19.56 40.03
CA GLY A 500 -24.60 19.92 41.42
C GLY A 500 -25.38 18.83 42.19
N ILE A 501 -25.38 17.61 41.69
CA ILE A 501 -26.03 16.47 42.36
C ILE A 501 -25.27 16.14 43.64
N SER A 502 -25.98 15.96 44.77
CA SER A 502 -25.47 15.46 46.02
C SER A 502 -26.29 14.26 46.48
N PHE A 503 -25.61 13.33 47.14
CA PHE A 503 -26.27 12.20 47.82
C PHE A 503 -26.08 12.36 49.31
N ASP A 504 -27.16 12.25 50.08
CA ASP A 504 -27.12 12.13 51.54
C ASP A 504 -26.74 10.66 51.92
N LEU A 505 -25.43 10.38 52.02
CA LEU A 505 -24.90 9.05 52.34
C LEU A 505 -24.36 9.04 53.75
#